data_24a75f4370f1ea5c811d6138efa8eda3
#
_entry.id   24a75f4370f1ea5c811d6138efa8eda3
#
_cell.length_a   1.000
_cell.length_b   1.000
_cell.length_c   1.000
_cell.angle_alpha   90.00
_cell.angle_beta   90.00
_cell.angle_gamma   90.00
#
_symmetry.space_group_name_H-M   'P 1'
#
loop_
_entity.id
_entity.type
_entity.pdbx_description
1 polymer ?
#
loop_
_entity_poly.entity_id
_entity_poly.type
_entity_poly.pdbx_seq_one_letter_code
_entity_poly.pdbx_strand_id
1 'polypeptide(L)'
;MVARQISSPFDLHCFTDDRKGIKAEVICHDLPELGVEHPRNVPGMWRKTAVWSAELGGITGTALFVDLDSVIVGNLDCFFDYGDESDVILARNWLKPFRKLGQTTLFRFKVGAHPYLLEEFRKAPQAIAE
;
A
#
# COMPACT_ATOMS: atom_id res chain seq x y z
N MET A 1 17.66 3.78 0.90
CA MET A 1 17.34 2.61 1.76
C MET A 1 16.76 1.49 0.92
N VAL A 2 15.62 1.68 0.24
CA VAL A 2 14.99 0.69 -0.65
C VAL A 2 15.97 0.12 -1.69
N ALA A 3 16.65 0.98 -2.45
CA ALA A 3 17.58 0.59 -3.53
C ALA A 3 18.73 -0.33 -3.11
N ARG A 4 18.96 -0.54 -1.82
CA ARG A 4 19.96 -1.48 -1.32
C ARG A 4 19.39 -2.87 -1.01
N GLN A 5 18.07 -3.00 -1.08
CA GLN A 5 17.33 -4.17 -0.61
C GLN A 5 16.42 -4.78 -1.69
N ILE A 6 16.49 -4.27 -2.91
CA ILE A 6 15.82 -4.80 -4.10
C ILE A 6 16.86 -4.99 -5.19
N SER A 7 16.90 -6.18 -5.80
CA SER A 7 17.87 -6.53 -6.85
C SER A 7 17.42 -6.11 -8.25
N SER A 8 16.09 -6.08 -8.48
CA SER A 8 15.52 -5.70 -9.77
C SER A 8 15.40 -4.17 -9.91
N PRO A 9 15.45 -3.62 -11.13
CA PRO A 9 15.10 -2.22 -11.37
C PRO A 9 13.69 -1.92 -10.88
N PHE A 10 13.49 -0.74 -10.31
CA PHE A 10 12.21 -0.27 -9.82
C PHE A 10 12.10 1.25 -9.89
N ASP A 11 10.89 1.75 -9.96
CA ASP A 11 10.56 3.16 -9.78
C ASP A 11 10.05 3.38 -8.36
N LEU A 12 10.50 4.45 -7.72
CA LEU A 12 10.03 4.83 -6.38
C LEU A 12 8.97 5.92 -6.51
N HIS A 13 7.74 5.57 -6.15
CA HIS A 13 6.59 6.45 -6.16
C HIS A 13 6.25 6.94 -4.77
N CYS A 14 5.86 8.20 -4.64
CA CYS A 14 5.40 8.80 -3.38
C CYS A 14 4.10 9.55 -3.61
N PHE A 15 3.06 9.20 -2.86
CA PHE A 15 1.80 9.93 -2.83
C PHE A 15 1.85 10.95 -1.69
N THR A 16 1.78 12.24 -2.01
CA THR A 16 1.96 13.31 -1.02
C THR A 16 1.25 14.59 -1.43
N ASP A 17 0.85 15.37 -0.44
CA ASP A 17 0.35 16.75 -0.58
C ASP A 17 1.47 17.79 -0.42
N ASP A 18 2.64 17.40 0.08
CA ASP A 18 3.83 18.25 0.14
C ASP A 18 5.06 17.56 -0.48
N ARG A 19 5.53 18.11 -1.58
CA ARG A 19 6.70 17.58 -2.32
C ARG A 19 8.02 18.20 -1.90
N LYS A 20 8.00 19.13 -0.93
CA LYS A 20 9.20 19.85 -0.49
C LYS A 20 10.20 18.90 0.17
N GLY A 21 11.45 18.94 -0.30
CA GLY A 21 12.54 18.13 0.25
C GLY A 21 12.57 16.68 -0.21
N ILE A 22 11.62 16.24 -1.05
CA ILE A 22 11.67 14.93 -1.68
C ILE A 22 12.74 14.95 -2.76
N LYS A 23 13.52 13.88 -2.85
CA LYS A 23 14.58 13.73 -3.84
C LYS A 23 14.02 13.64 -5.26
N ALA A 24 14.77 14.15 -6.24
CA ALA A 24 14.33 14.21 -7.63
C ALA A 24 14.13 12.83 -8.30
N GLU A 25 14.77 11.78 -7.77
CA GLU A 25 14.58 10.41 -8.24
C GLU A 25 13.26 9.78 -7.83
N VAL A 26 12.48 10.43 -6.95
CA VAL A 26 11.17 9.94 -6.49
C VAL A 26 10.07 10.53 -7.35
N ILE A 27 9.23 9.69 -7.93
CA ILE A 27 8.08 10.09 -8.72
C ILE A 27 6.93 10.43 -7.76
N CYS A 28 6.62 11.73 -7.64
CA CYS A 28 5.58 12.20 -6.74
C CYS A 28 4.23 12.28 -7.43
N HIS A 29 3.21 11.78 -6.75
CA HIS A 29 1.80 11.84 -7.14
C HIS A 29 1.01 12.60 -6.09
N ASP A 30 -0.13 13.15 -6.49
CA ASP A 30 -1.10 13.67 -5.55
C ASP A 30 -1.75 12.52 -4.76
N LEU A 31 -2.19 12.81 -3.53
CA LEU A 31 -2.85 11.81 -2.71
C LEU A 31 -4.12 11.29 -3.38
N PRO A 32 -4.29 9.96 -3.50
CA PRO A 32 -5.49 9.41 -4.09
C PRO A 32 -6.71 9.71 -3.23
N GLU A 33 -7.84 9.96 -3.89
CA GLU A 33 -9.08 10.25 -3.19
C GLU A 33 -9.75 8.98 -2.70
N LEU A 34 -10.18 9.00 -1.44
CA LEU A 34 -10.97 7.91 -0.87
C LEU A 34 -12.37 7.83 -1.49
N GLY A 35 -12.93 8.97 -1.88
CA GLY A 35 -14.26 9.08 -2.51
C GLY A 35 -15.44 8.96 -1.53
N VAL A 36 -15.16 8.87 -0.23
CA VAL A 36 -16.15 8.85 0.86
C VAL A 36 -15.60 9.57 2.09
N GLU A 37 -16.48 9.96 3.02
CA GLU A 37 -16.04 10.51 4.31
C GLU A 37 -15.26 9.46 5.11
N HIS A 38 -14.27 9.94 5.85
CA HIS A 38 -13.51 9.09 6.77
C HIS A 38 -14.42 8.57 7.90
N PRO A 39 -14.27 7.30 8.33
CA PRO A 39 -14.96 6.77 9.50
C PRO A 39 -14.73 7.65 10.72
N ARG A 40 -15.82 7.93 11.46
CA ARG A 40 -15.79 8.82 12.63
C ARG A 40 -15.50 8.03 13.89
N ASN A 41 -14.69 8.60 14.77
CA ASN A 41 -14.34 8.00 16.07
C ASN A 41 -13.66 6.63 15.99
N VAL A 42 -13.18 6.24 14.82
CA VAL A 42 -12.40 5.01 14.62
C VAL A 42 -11.02 5.41 14.12
N PRO A 43 -9.97 5.22 14.94
CA PRO A 43 -8.62 5.57 14.52
C PRO A 43 -8.18 4.66 13.35
N GLY A 44 -7.53 5.26 12.37
CA GLY A 44 -7.01 4.52 11.21
C GLY A 44 -6.53 5.43 10.09
N MET A 45 -5.67 4.89 9.27
CA MET A 45 -5.15 5.56 8.07
C MET A 45 -6.04 5.21 6.86
N TRP A 46 -7.30 5.61 6.92
CA TRP A 46 -8.34 5.21 5.95
C TRP A 46 -8.03 5.60 4.51
N ARG A 47 -7.32 6.72 4.30
CA ARG A 47 -6.89 7.14 2.97
C ARG A 47 -5.98 6.10 2.29
N LYS A 48 -5.26 5.29 3.06
CA LYS A 48 -4.47 4.17 2.56
C LYS A 48 -5.30 3.16 1.75
N THR A 49 -6.59 3.02 2.06
CA THR A 49 -7.51 2.14 1.32
C THR A 49 -7.64 2.54 -0.15
N ALA A 50 -7.37 3.80 -0.50
CA ALA A 50 -7.38 4.27 -1.88
C ALA A 50 -6.26 3.66 -2.75
N VAL A 51 -5.27 2.97 -2.17
CA VAL A 51 -4.25 2.21 -2.92
C VAL A 51 -4.88 1.10 -3.80
N TRP A 52 -6.09 0.64 -3.44
CA TRP A 52 -6.85 -0.37 -4.17
C TRP A 52 -7.66 0.19 -5.35
N SER A 53 -7.47 1.45 -5.72
CA SER A 53 -8.12 2.04 -6.89
C SER A 53 -7.79 1.26 -8.16
N ALA A 54 -8.72 1.22 -9.11
CA ALA A 54 -8.49 0.62 -10.42
C ALA A 54 -7.36 1.31 -11.18
N GLU A 55 -7.21 2.62 -10.94
CA GLU A 55 -6.12 3.46 -11.43
C GLU A 55 -5.44 4.15 -10.25
N LEU A 56 -4.13 4.08 -10.18
CA LEU A 56 -3.32 4.63 -9.10
C LEU A 56 -2.17 5.48 -9.67
N GLY A 57 -2.46 6.75 -9.99
CA GLY A 57 -1.46 7.71 -10.46
C GLY A 57 -0.72 7.30 -11.73
N GLY A 58 -1.35 6.51 -12.61
CA GLY A 58 -0.74 5.98 -13.82
C GLY A 58 0.28 4.85 -13.58
N ILE A 59 0.43 4.37 -12.35
CA ILE A 59 1.29 3.23 -12.02
C ILE A 59 0.65 1.95 -12.55
N THR A 60 1.45 1.08 -13.15
CA THR A 60 1.02 -0.22 -13.69
C THR A 60 1.93 -1.35 -13.21
N GLY A 61 1.44 -2.59 -13.29
CA GLY A 61 2.21 -3.77 -12.91
C GLY A 61 2.17 -4.05 -11.40
N THR A 62 3.22 -4.72 -10.92
CA THR A 62 3.36 -5.13 -9.51
C THR A 62 4.03 -4.06 -8.69
N ALA A 63 3.42 -3.67 -7.59
CA ALA A 63 3.93 -2.66 -6.66
C ALA A 63 4.14 -3.25 -5.26
N LEU A 64 5.11 -2.72 -4.54
CA LEU A 64 5.32 -2.96 -3.12
C LEU A 64 4.96 -1.68 -2.36
N PHE A 65 3.88 -1.73 -1.60
CA PHE A 65 3.51 -0.64 -0.70
C PHE A 65 4.38 -0.68 0.56
N VAL A 66 4.85 0.48 0.98
CA VAL A 66 5.66 0.66 2.19
C VAL A 66 5.12 1.87 2.95
N ASP A 67 4.77 1.69 4.22
CA ASP A 67 4.44 2.82 5.10
C ASP A 67 5.67 3.71 5.31
N LEU A 68 5.48 5.01 5.34
CA LEU A 68 6.56 6.01 5.37
C LEU A 68 7.46 5.90 6.61
N ASP A 69 6.92 5.43 7.73
CA ASP A 69 7.61 5.24 9.00
C ASP A 69 8.31 3.88 9.13
N SER A 70 8.37 3.12 8.02
CA SER A 70 9.03 1.81 8.00
C SER A 70 10.55 1.93 7.84
N VAL A 71 11.28 1.12 8.60
CA VAL A 71 12.74 0.96 8.45
C VAL A 71 13.03 -0.37 7.78
N ILE A 72 13.60 -0.32 6.56
CA ILE A 72 13.95 -1.51 5.79
C ILE A 72 15.36 -1.97 6.19
N VAL A 73 15.43 -3.17 6.77
CA VAL A 73 16.67 -3.75 7.30
C VAL A 73 17.11 -5.04 6.59
N GLY A 74 16.30 -5.51 5.62
CA GLY A 74 16.57 -6.77 4.91
C GLY A 74 16.11 -6.73 3.46
N ASN A 75 16.43 -7.79 2.72
CA ASN A 75 16.08 -7.95 1.32
C ASN A 75 14.56 -7.99 1.13
N LEU A 76 14.08 -7.31 0.09
CA LEU A 76 12.66 -7.19 -0.26
C LEU A 76 12.26 -8.06 -1.47
N ASP A 77 13.22 -8.70 -2.15
CA ASP A 77 12.95 -9.50 -3.36
C ASP A 77 11.96 -10.64 -3.07
N CYS A 78 11.98 -11.19 -1.85
CA CYS A 78 11.06 -12.25 -1.44
C CYS A 78 9.57 -11.91 -1.60
N PHE A 79 9.19 -10.63 -1.59
CA PHE A 79 7.82 -10.22 -1.86
C PHE A 79 7.43 -10.40 -3.33
N PHE A 80 8.40 -10.36 -4.23
CA PHE A 80 8.20 -10.51 -5.67
C PHE A 80 8.37 -11.97 -6.13
N ASP A 81 9.15 -12.76 -5.39
CA ASP A 81 9.43 -14.17 -5.72
C ASP A 81 8.34 -15.13 -5.22
N TYR A 82 7.48 -14.70 -4.29
CA TYR A 82 6.46 -15.54 -3.66
C TYR A 82 5.08 -15.30 -4.25
N GLY A 83 4.33 -16.42 -4.49
CA GLY A 83 2.96 -16.37 -5.00
C GLY A 83 2.84 -15.96 -6.47
N ASP A 84 1.61 -15.83 -6.95
CA ASP A 84 1.31 -15.37 -8.29
C ASP A 84 1.30 -13.84 -8.39
N GLU A 85 1.43 -13.29 -9.60
CA GLU A 85 1.46 -11.85 -9.84
C GLU A 85 0.22 -11.13 -9.31
N SER A 86 -0.95 -11.76 -9.37
CA SER A 86 -2.22 -11.21 -8.89
C SER A 86 -2.42 -11.32 -7.38
N ASP A 87 -1.59 -12.09 -6.68
CA ASP A 87 -1.73 -12.27 -5.24
C ASP A 87 -1.35 -11.01 -4.46
N VAL A 88 -2.04 -10.77 -3.35
CA VAL A 88 -1.62 -9.80 -2.34
C VAL A 88 -0.71 -10.50 -1.34
N ILE A 89 0.57 -10.14 -1.33
CA ILE A 89 1.57 -10.74 -0.45
C ILE A 89 1.89 -9.79 0.69
N LEU A 90 1.67 -10.24 1.91
CA LEU A 90 1.93 -9.46 3.13
C LEU A 90 2.40 -10.35 4.26
N ALA A 91 3.17 -9.79 5.19
CA ALA A 91 3.62 -10.50 6.36
C ALA A 91 2.45 -10.79 7.32
N ARG A 92 2.53 -11.89 8.04
CA ARG A 92 1.58 -12.21 9.11
C ARG A 92 1.71 -11.18 10.24
N ASN A 93 0.60 -10.78 10.82
CA ASN A 93 0.61 -9.88 11.96
C ASN A 93 1.19 -10.58 13.21
N TRP A 94 2.41 -10.19 13.59
CA TRP A 94 3.13 -10.76 14.74
C TRP A 94 2.56 -10.37 16.10
N LEU A 95 1.82 -9.24 16.19
CA LEU A 95 1.17 -8.82 17.43
C LEU A 95 -0.05 -9.67 17.78
N LYS A 96 -0.62 -10.36 16.79
CA LYS A 96 -1.78 -11.25 16.96
C LYS A 96 -1.52 -12.60 16.28
N PRO A 97 -0.50 -13.37 16.75
CA PRO A 97 0.00 -14.55 16.04
C PRO A 97 -1.02 -15.68 15.89
N PHE A 98 -2.05 -15.71 16.75
CA PHE A 98 -3.12 -16.72 16.69
C PHE A 98 -4.29 -16.30 15.77
N ARG A 99 -4.29 -15.09 15.26
CA ARG A 99 -5.27 -14.62 14.26
C ARG A 99 -4.66 -14.66 12.87
N LYS A 100 -5.47 -15.03 11.88
CA LYS A 100 -5.09 -14.96 10.45
C LYS A 100 -5.23 -13.53 9.94
N LEU A 101 -4.42 -12.62 10.45
CA LEU A 101 -4.39 -11.23 10.05
C LEU A 101 -3.05 -10.91 9.38
N GLY A 102 -3.10 -10.13 8.33
CA GLY A 102 -1.92 -9.57 7.69
C GLY A 102 -1.46 -8.27 8.35
N GLN A 103 -0.18 -7.95 8.18
CA GLN A 103 0.41 -6.67 8.54
C GLN A 103 0.46 -5.80 7.29
N THR A 104 -0.22 -4.65 7.33
CA THR A 104 -0.37 -3.79 6.16
C THR A 104 0.68 -2.68 6.04
N THR A 105 1.71 -2.70 6.87
CA THR A 105 2.85 -1.76 6.81
C THR A 105 3.67 -1.94 5.53
N LEU A 106 3.74 -3.20 5.06
CA LEU A 106 4.45 -3.60 3.86
C LEU A 106 3.67 -4.71 3.16
N PHE A 107 3.30 -4.52 1.89
CA PHE A 107 2.64 -5.55 1.10
C PHE A 107 2.84 -5.35 -0.40
N ARG A 108 2.95 -6.47 -1.12
CA ARG A 108 2.98 -6.49 -2.58
C ARG A 108 1.57 -6.70 -3.12
N PHE A 109 1.25 -6.02 -4.22
CA PHE A 109 -0.01 -6.18 -4.94
C PHE A 109 0.16 -5.81 -6.41
N LYS A 110 -0.74 -6.28 -7.26
CA LYS A 110 -0.85 -5.81 -8.64
C LYS A 110 -1.78 -4.61 -8.69
N VAL A 111 -1.30 -3.50 -9.20
CA VAL A 111 -2.08 -2.26 -9.30
C VAL A 111 -3.31 -2.49 -10.18
N GLY A 112 -4.47 -2.06 -9.70
CA GLY A 112 -5.76 -2.20 -10.40
C GLY A 112 -6.36 -3.60 -10.40
N ALA A 113 -5.74 -4.62 -9.76
CA ALA A 113 -6.27 -5.98 -9.74
C ALA A 113 -7.40 -6.19 -8.72
N HIS A 114 -7.47 -5.35 -7.67
CA HIS A 114 -8.41 -5.54 -6.56
C HIS A 114 -9.26 -4.30 -6.24
N PRO A 115 -9.86 -3.63 -7.23
CA PRO A 115 -10.63 -2.40 -7.00
C PRO A 115 -11.87 -2.64 -6.12
N TYR A 116 -12.39 -3.86 -6.10
CA TYR A 116 -13.52 -4.25 -5.27
C TYR A 116 -13.27 -4.01 -3.76
N LEU A 117 -12.01 -4.04 -3.31
CA LEU A 117 -11.68 -3.75 -1.90
C LEU A 117 -12.01 -2.30 -1.52
N LEU A 118 -11.70 -1.36 -2.40
CA LEU A 118 -12.08 0.04 -2.20
C LEU A 118 -13.58 0.25 -2.39
N GLU A 119 -14.18 -0.42 -3.35
CA GLU A 119 -15.62 -0.34 -3.63
C GLU A 119 -16.45 -0.86 -2.44
N GLU A 120 -16.07 -1.99 -1.85
CA GLU A 120 -16.73 -2.50 -0.64
C GLU A 120 -16.56 -1.53 0.54
N PHE A 121 -15.35 -0.99 0.73
CA PHE A 121 -15.15 0.03 1.77
C PHE A 121 -16.06 1.25 1.56
N ARG A 122 -16.19 1.73 0.32
CA ARG A 122 -17.06 2.89 -0.01
C ARG A 122 -18.54 2.67 0.28
N LYS A 123 -19.03 1.43 0.21
CA LYS A 123 -20.44 1.11 0.50
C LYS A 123 -20.79 1.28 1.98
N ALA A 124 -19.88 0.96 2.88
CA ALA A 124 -20.13 0.98 4.32
C ALA A 124 -18.88 1.32 5.14
N PRO A 125 -18.27 2.52 4.94
CA PRO A 125 -16.97 2.84 5.52
C PRO A 125 -16.97 2.77 7.06
N GLN A 126 -18.03 3.22 7.71
CA GLN A 126 -18.13 3.18 9.18
C GLN A 126 -18.23 1.74 9.70
N ALA A 127 -19.10 0.90 9.11
CA ALA A 127 -19.30 -0.48 9.55
C ALA A 127 -18.08 -1.38 9.31
N ILE A 128 -17.30 -1.09 8.26
CA ILE A 128 -16.07 -1.85 7.98
C ILE A 128 -14.93 -1.44 8.93
N ALA A 129 -14.97 -0.19 9.40
CA ALA A 129 -13.95 0.34 10.30
C ALA A 129 -14.13 -0.12 11.76
N GLU A 130 -15.33 -0.44 12.20
CA GLU A 130 -15.69 -0.94 13.53
C GLU A 130 -15.44 -2.44 13.68
#